data_f8432f80461f6caf1904df990d1692f3
#
_entry.id   f8432f80461f6caf1904df990d1692f3
#
_cell.length_a   1.000
_cell.length_b   1.000
_cell.length_c   1.000
_cell.angle_alpha   90.00
_cell.angle_beta   90.00
_cell.angle_gamma   90.00
#
_symmetry.space_group_name_H-M   'P 1'
#
loop_
_entity.id
_entity.type
_entity.pdbx_description
1 polymer ?
#
loop_
_entity_poly.entity_id
_entity_poly.type
_entity_poly.pdbx_seq_one_letter_code
_entity_poly.pdbx_strand_id
1 'polypeptide(L)'
;MKKIICITWLLFFIFLFYGSAFSQEAGQYSYIPPFLTKARPPLVMLTMARDHRLYYEAYNDASDIDGDGKIDIHYKENIDYYGYFDCYKLYEYNAASKTFVPKKTTANKKNISKGQYWSGNFLNYITMTRMDCIRKVLYGGHRIIDTPERTVLRRAFIPQDAHSFGKEYTSVAIDGYDIRDYTPYSIPENGKRHFFASTTRDPNPNTGGPLLCVLQNVKNDKRIWSWVAKETPVVDDSLGTPDIFMVQVEVGVASMPERNCKLYPKGNYKPIGILQNYGESDAILFGLLTGSYDQNMAGGVLRKNIGTIRDEIDGESGVFTATNGIISTINKLQISDYNYKDKRYNGGWQTTAPISAPWSKAFPDWGNPLAEMIYETTRYFAGGTGPTEQFTAKSKIDDELGLPRPAWENPLSAANYCAQPVMVAISDIYPSYDSDHLPGSAWGKPISSSLPGLNVEERFKKIAKHENIKGSFFIGQASGQDRKSTRLNSSHTNRS
;
A
#
# COMPACT_ATOMS: atom_id res chain seq x y z
N MET A 1 57.72 2.47 -63.12
CA MET A 1 56.44 3.21 -62.90
C MET A 1 55.19 2.36 -63.05
N LYS A 2 54.98 1.54 -64.09
CA LYS A 2 53.73 0.74 -64.24
C LYS A 2 53.44 -0.27 -63.11
N LYS A 3 54.44 -0.89 -62.46
CA LYS A 3 54.24 -1.85 -61.35
C LYS A 3 53.85 -1.17 -60.04
N ILE A 4 54.27 0.07 -59.78
CA ILE A 4 53.95 0.82 -58.60
C ILE A 4 52.48 1.29 -58.64
N ILE A 5 52.03 1.71 -59.82
CA ILE A 5 50.65 2.15 -60.05
C ILE A 5 49.66 0.99 -59.85
N CYS A 6 49.97 -0.22 -60.27
CA CYS A 6 49.13 -1.39 -60.06
C CYS A 6 48.98 -1.77 -58.53
N ILE A 7 50.07 -1.64 -57.78
CA ILE A 7 50.05 -1.96 -56.34
C ILE A 7 49.23 -0.90 -55.57
N THR A 8 49.34 0.37 -55.92
CA THR A 8 48.55 1.46 -55.30
C THR A 8 47.08 1.32 -55.63
N TRP A 9 46.68 0.93 -56.81
CA TRP A 9 45.30 0.65 -57.16
C TRP A 9 44.77 -0.60 -56.49
N LEU A 10 45.56 -1.63 -56.28
CA LEU A 10 45.18 -2.84 -55.58
C LEU A 10 44.96 -2.57 -54.07
N LEU A 11 45.85 -1.76 -53.48
CA LEU A 11 45.69 -1.32 -52.09
C LEU A 11 44.48 -0.39 -51.90
N PHE A 12 44.17 0.49 -52.83
CA PHE A 12 43.02 1.36 -52.83
C PHE A 12 41.70 0.55 -52.96
N PHE A 13 41.67 -0.49 -53.78
CA PHE A 13 40.53 -1.41 -53.86
C PHE A 13 40.38 -2.26 -52.64
N ILE A 14 41.43 -2.68 -51.96
CA ILE A 14 41.36 -3.40 -50.69
C ILE A 14 40.80 -2.50 -49.57
N PHE A 15 41.18 -1.21 -49.55
CA PHE A 15 40.64 -0.24 -48.60
C PHE A 15 39.16 0.11 -48.85
N LEU A 16 38.69 0.02 -50.09
CA LEU A 16 37.27 0.24 -50.40
C LEU A 16 36.35 -0.93 -49.96
N PHE A 17 36.91 -2.13 -49.76
CA PHE A 17 36.17 -3.29 -49.25
C PHE A 17 36.28 -3.51 -47.74
N TYR A 18 37.06 -2.69 -47.01
CA TYR A 18 36.95 -2.58 -45.55
C TYR A 18 35.86 -1.60 -45.18
N GLY A 19 34.72 -1.68 -45.85
CA GLY A 19 33.47 -1.19 -45.30
C GLY A 19 33.17 -2.04 -44.10
N SER A 20 33.19 -1.42 -42.92
CA SER A 20 32.76 -2.02 -41.68
C SER A 20 31.40 -2.68 -41.92
N ALA A 21 31.37 -3.99 -42.07
CA ALA A 21 30.15 -4.73 -41.88
C ALA A 21 29.82 -4.53 -40.40
N PHE A 22 29.00 -3.54 -40.09
CA PHE A 22 28.33 -3.51 -38.81
C PHE A 22 27.49 -4.79 -38.74
N SER A 23 27.99 -5.80 -38.04
CA SER A 23 27.18 -6.93 -37.69
C SER A 23 26.11 -6.34 -36.78
N GLN A 24 24.90 -6.17 -37.29
CA GLN A 24 23.76 -5.94 -36.46
C GLN A 24 23.69 -7.14 -35.51
N GLU A 25 23.76 -6.85 -34.21
CA GLU A 25 23.65 -7.90 -33.21
C GLU A 25 22.34 -8.65 -33.45
N ALA A 26 22.42 -9.94 -33.65
CA ALA A 26 21.26 -10.82 -33.86
C ALA A 26 20.19 -10.67 -32.70
N GLY A 27 20.63 -10.18 -31.54
CA GLY A 27 19.77 -9.82 -30.43
C GLY A 27 18.76 -8.70 -30.73
N GLN A 28 19.09 -7.79 -31.68
CA GLN A 28 18.12 -6.72 -32.05
C GLN A 28 16.95 -7.24 -32.90
N TYR A 29 17.08 -8.38 -33.55
CA TYR A 29 16.00 -9.00 -34.32
C TYR A 29 15.13 -9.98 -33.48
N SER A 30 15.61 -10.38 -32.33
CA SER A 30 14.89 -11.35 -31.50
C SER A 30 13.87 -10.72 -30.52
N TYR A 31 13.93 -9.40 -30.30
CA TYR A 31 13.07 -8.74 -29.31
C TYR A 31 11.72 -8.26 -29.84
N ILE A 32 11.62 -7.91 -31.11
CA ILE A 32 10.34 -7.47 -31.72
C ILE A 32 10.27 -8.04 -33.14
N PRO A 33 9.33 -8.92 -33.45
CA PRO A 33 9.09 -9.34 -34.83
C PRO A 33 8.85 -8.12 -35.74
N PRO A 34 9.46 -8.02 -36.92
CA PRO A 34 9.37 -6.82 -37.78
C PRO A 34 7.96 -6.46 -38.26
N PHE A 35 6.97 -7.33 -38.04
CA PHE A 35 5.57 -7.10 -38.34
C PHE A 35 4.77 -6.59 -37.13
N LEU A 36 5.35 -6.49 -35.92
CA LEU A 36 4.73 -5.88 -34.75
C LEU A 36 5.01 -4.38 -34.75
N THR A 37 4.20 -3.64 -35.48
CA THR A 37 4.31 -2.16 -35.57
C THR A 37 3.95 -1.44 -34.27
N LYS A 38 3.33 -2.13 -33.29
CA LYS A 38 3.10 -1.64 -31.91
C LYS A 38 3.14 -2.80 -30.95
N ALA A 39 4.01 -2.74 -29.95
CA ALA A 39 3.94 -3.60 -28.80
C ALA A 39 2.57 -3.44 -28.11
N ARG A 40 1.92 -4.53 -27.77
CA ARG A 40 0.68 -4.46 -26.98
C ARG A 40 1.03 -4.06 -25.54
N PRO A 41 0.23 -3.19 -24.91
CA PRO A 41 0.48 -2.79 -23.53
C PRO A 41 0.44 -4.03 -22.62
N PRO A 42 1.35 -4.13 -21.64
CA PRO A 42 1.27 -5.15 -20.61
C PRO A 42 -0.08 -5.11 -19.88
N LEU A 43 -0.55 -6.29 -19.48
CA LEU A 43 -1.80 -6.48 -18.74
C LEU A 43 -1.46 -6.71 -17.28
N VAL A 44 -1.68 -5.72 -16.42
CA VAL A 44 -1.30 -5.78 -15.02
C VAL A 44 -2.52 -5.97 -14.13
N MET A 45 -2.59 -7.11 -13.43
CA MET A 45 -3.56 -7.33 -12.36
C MET A 45 -2.95 -6.96 -11.01
N LEU A 46 -3.53 -5.97 -10.35
CA LEU A 46 -3.25 -5.68 -8.95
C LEU A 46 -4.01 -6.71 -8.10
N THR A 47 -3.29 -7.63 -7.48
CA THR A 47 -3.85 -8.63 -6.54
C THR A 47 -3.60 -8.13 -5.13
N MET A 48 -4.60 -7.45 -4.55
CA MET A 48 -4.43 -6.66 -3.34
C MET A 48 -5.18 -7.27 -2.16
N ALA A 49 -4.45 -7.55 -1.08
CA ALA A 49 -5.05 -7.87 0.20
C ALA A 49 -5.86 -6.68 0.74
N ARG A 50 -6.82 -6.99 1.61
CA ARG A 50 -7.60 -6.00 2.36
C ARG A 50 -7.45 -6.20 3.87
N ASP A 51 -6.46 -7.00 4.28
CA ASP A 51 -6.20 -7.37 5.67
C ASP A 51 -6.01 -6.15 6.57
N HIS A 52 -6.50 -6.26 7.81
CA HIS A 52 -6.44 -5.20 8.81
C HIS A 52 -5.04 -4.66 9.07
N ARG A 53 -3.98 -5.46 8.85
CA ARG A 53 -2.59 -5.06 9.08
C ARG A 53 -2.09 -3.99 8.12
N LEU A 54 -2.79 -3.77 7.01
CA LEU A 54 -2.52 -2.63 6.13
C LEU A 54 -2.85 -1.29 6.79
N TYR A 55 -3.63 -1.31 7.87
CA TYR A 55 -4.01 -0.12 8.64
C TYR A 55 -3.12 0.12 9.86
N TYR A 56 -2.11 -0.72 10.10
CA TYR A 56 -1.08 -0.42 11.08
C TYR A 56 -0.19 0.73 10.63
N GLU A 57 0.56 1.29 11.57
CA GLU A 57 1.53 2.34 11.29
C GLU A 57 2.52 1.96 10.17
N ALA A 58 2.82 2.92 9.31
CA ALA A 58 3.81 2.73 8.25
C ALA A 58 5.23 2.65 8.84
N TYR A 59 5.49 3.39 9.90
CA TYR A 59 6.80 3.57 10.52
C TYR A 59 6.74 3.19 11.98
N ASN A 60 7.05 1.94 12.28
CA ASN A 60 7.18 1.42 13.63
C ASN A 60 8.63 1.60 14.13
N ASP A 61 8.81 1.70 15.44
CA ASP A 61 10.15 1.79 16.05
C ASP A 61 10.79 0.39 16.24
N ALA A 62 10.58 -0.51 15.29
CA ALA A 62 11.00 -1.90 15.35
C ALA A 62 11.51 -2.44 14.00
N SER A 63 11.77 -1.57 13.04
CA SER A 63 12.24 -1.91 11.69
C SER A 63 13.50 -1.14 11.34
N ASP A 64 14.36 -1.73 10.55
CA ASP A 64 15.44 -1.07 9.84
C ASP A 64 14.85 -0.45 8.58
N ILE A 65 14.61 0.86 8.60
CA ILE A 65 13.91 1.59 7.54
C ILE A 65 14.90 2.09 6.49
N ASP A 66 16.12 2.47 6.92
CA ASP A 66 17.14 3.02 6.03
C ASP A 66 18.12 1.96 5.49
N GLY A 67 18.03 0.72 5.97
CA GLY A 67 18.81 -0.41 5.48
C GLY A 67 20.25 -0.47 6.03
N ASP A 68 20.54 0.20 7.13
CA ASP A 68 21.86 0.23 7.74
C ASP A 68 22.19 -1.00 8.64
N GLY A 69 21.23 -1.92 8.77
CA GLY A 69 21.33 -3.13 9.58
C GLY A 69 20.97 -2.93 11.05
N LYS A 70 20.46 -1.77 11.44
CA LYS A 70 20.00 -1.47 12.80
C LYS A 70 18.51 -1.11 12.81
N ILE A 71 17.88 -1.31 13.95
CA ILE A 71 16.49 -0.90 14.13
C ILE A 71 16.44 0.62 14.32
N ASP A 72 15.61 1.29 13.52
CA ASP A 72 15.34 2.71 13.67
C ASP A 72 14.34 2.95 14.79
N ILE A 73 14.87 3.46 15.90
CA ILE A 73 14.07 3.91 17.03
C ILE A 73 14.00 5.43 16.99
N HIS A 74 12.85 6.00 17.26
CA HIS A 74 12.55 7.41 17.17
C HIS A 74 12.64 7.98 15.74
N TYR A 75 12.29 9.24 15.60
CA TYR A 75 12.38 9.98 14.34
C TYR A 75 13.85 10.16 13.92
N LYS A 76 14.12 9.88 12.64
CA LYS A 76 15.43 10.08 12.01
C LYS A 76 15.34 11.14 10.93
N GLU A 77 16.13 12.21 11.04
CA GLU A 77 16.11 13.31 10.08
C GLU A 77 16.65 12.95 8.69
N ASN A 78 17.52 11.93 8.61
CA ASN A 78 18.06 11.42 7.35
C ASN A 78 17.04 10.61 6.54
N ILE A 79 16.00 10.06 7.17
CA ILE A 79 14.95 9.29 6.48
C ILE A 79 13.90 10.23 5.88
N ASP A 80 13.55 10.03 4.62
CA ASP A 80 12.38 10.63 3.98
C ASP A 80 11.17 9.72 4.21
N TYR A 81 10.39 10.04 5.24
CA TYR A 81 9.18 9.26 5.56
C TYR A 81 8.09 9.48 4.51
N TYR A 82 7.82 8.44 3.74
CA TYR A 82 6.84 8.51 2.66
C TYR A 82 5.41 8.60 3.19
N GLY A 83 4.63 9.55 2.71
CA GLY A 83 3.23 9.74 3.14
C GLY A 83 2.58 10.91 2.41
N TYR A 84 1.42 11.35 2.87
CA TYR A 84 0.63 12.39 2.21
C TYR A 84 1.25 13.78 2.31
N PHE A 85 2.07 14.01 3.32
CA PHE A 85 2.80 15.27 3.48
C PHE A 85 4.09 15.24 2.65
N ASP A 86 4.48 16.38 2.10
CA ASP A 86 5.79 16.53 1.46
C ASP A 86 6.86 16.72 2.54
N CYS A 87 7.89 15.87 2.51
CA CYS A 87 8.98 15.91 3.49
C CYS A 87 9.71 17.23 3.55
N TYR A 88 9.70 17.98 2.45
CA TYR A 88 10.40 19.25 2.29
C TYR A 88 9.46 20.46 2.33
N LYS A 89 8.32 20.32 3.02
CA LYS A 89 7.38 21.42 3.30
C LYS A 89 7.08 21.55 4.78
N LEU A 90 6.74 22.77 5.15
CA LEU A 90 6.25 23.14 6.46
C LEU A 90 4.76 23.48 6.37
N TYR A 91 4.00 23.01 7.34
CA TYR A 91 2.55 23.07 7.36
C TYR A 91 2.03 23.82 8.58
N GLU A 92 0.94 24.54 8.38
CA GLU A 92 0.12 25.11 9.45
C GLU A 92 -1.23 24.40 9.47
N TYR A 93 -1.76 24.14 10.65
CA TYR A 93 -3.09 23.58 10.78
C TYR A 93 -4.13 24.70 10.75
N ASN A 94 -5.02 24.64 9.78
CA ASN A 94 -6.18 25.52 9.68
C ASN A 94 -7.37 24.89 10.41
N ALA A 95 -7.74 25.42 11.56
CA ALA A 95 -8.81 24.90 12.41
C ALA A 95 -10.19 25.00 11.74
N ALA A 96 -10.43 26.03 10.92
CA ALA A 96 -11.71 26.22 10.25
C ALA A 96 -11.97 25.16 9.17
N SER A 97 -10.95 24.84 8.36
CA SER A 97 -11.03 23.79 7.34
C SER A 97 -10.61 22.42 7.87
N LYS A 98 -10.11 22.34 9.10
CA LYS A 98 -9.55 21.13 9.73
C LYS A 98 -8.47 20.46 8.88
N THR A 99 -7.61 21.24 8.24
CA THR A 99 -6.65 20.77 7.23
C THR A 99 -5.28 21.33 7.50
N PHE A 100 -4.24 20.52 7.34
CA PHE A 100 -2.86 21.00 7.26
C PHE A 100 -2.64 21.66 5.90
N VAL A 101 -2.24 22.91 5.89
CA VAL A 101 -2.02 23.73 4.69
C VAL A 101 -0.54 23.99 4.53
N PRO A 102 0.05 23.73 3.35
CA PRO A 102 1.48 24.03 3.13
C PRO A 102 1.72 25.53 3.16
N LYS A 103 2.79 25.95 3.85
CA LYS A 103 3.16 27.38 4.03
C LYS A 103 4.49 27.74 3.42
N LYS A 104 5.48 26.86 3.56
CA LYS A 104 6.85 27.10 3.10
C LYS A 104 7.52 25.80 2.68
N THR A 105 8.51 25.91 1.83
CA THR A 105 9.46 24.83 1.56
C THR A 105 10.63 24.90 2.55
N THR A 106 11.29 23.76 2.77
CA THR A 106 12.50 23.65 3.60
C THR A 106 13.49 22.71 2.92
N ALA A 107 14.76 23.00 3.00
CA ALA A 107 15.79 22.14 2.40
C ALA A 107 16.20 20.97 3.30
N ASN A 108 15.97 21.08 4.59
CA ASN A 108 16.44 20.14 5.61
C ASN A 108 15.33 19.53 6.47
N LYS A 109 14.07 19.64 6.02
CA LYS A 109 12.88 19.12 6.72
C LYS A 109 12.56 19.80 8.06
N LYS A 110 13.32 20.84 8.43
CA LYS A 110 13.23 21.55 9.72
C LYS A 110 12.54 22.90 9.58
N ASN A 111 11.99 23.38 10.68
CA ASN A 111 11.50 24.74 10.82
C ASN A 111 12.62 25.75 10.56
N ILE A 112 12.29 26.82 9.84
CA ILE A 112 13.18 27.97 9.65
C ILE A 112 13.38 28.67 10.98
N SER A 113 12.32 28.83 11.77
CA SER A 113 12.32 29.29 13.16
C SER A 113 11.68 28.23 14.03
N LYS A 114 12.39 27.78 15.06
CA LYS A 114 11.95 26.71 15.96
C LYS A 114 10.55 26.96 16.53
N GLY A 115 9.72 25.92 16.57
CA GLY A 115 8.40 25.98 17.19
C GLY A 115 7.34 26.76 16.39
N GLN A 116 7.48 26.92 15.08
CA GLN A 116 6.55 27.69 14.26
C GLN A 116 5.56 26.84 13.46
N TYR A 117 6.05 25.81 12.81
CA TYR A 117 5.28 24.99 11.87
C TYR A 117 5.46 23.50 12.13
N TRP A 118 4.60 22.72 11.51
CA TRP A 118 4.75 21.26 11.42
C TRP A 118 5.63 20.90 10.23
N SER A 119 6.64 20.07 10.43
CA SER A 119 7.40 19.43 9.36
C SER A 119 6.56 18.34 8.70
N GLY A 120 6.45 18.35 7.36
CA GLY A 120 5.76 17.29 6.62
C GLY A 120 6.41 15.93 6.82
N ASN A 121 7.73 15.86 6.91
CA ASN A 121 8.45 14.63 7.17
C ASN A 121 8.08 14.04 8.55
N PHE A 122 8.01 14.87 9.57
CA PHE A 122 7.62 14.47 10.91
C PHE A 122 6.14 14.05 10.97
N LEU A 123 5.25 14.79 10.28
CA LEU A 123 3.84 14.41 10.17
C LEU A 123 3.66 13.03 9.53
N ASN A 124 4.42 12.71 8.47
CA ASN A 124 4.39 11.36 7.89
C ASN A 124 4.79 10.28 8.89
N TYR A 125 5.87 10.51 9.64
CA TYR A 125 6.35 9.56 10.65
C TYR A 125 5.32 9.26 11.73
N ILE A 126 4.60 10.28 12.22
CA ILE A 126 3.67 10.14 13.35
C ILE A 126 2.24 9.81 12.94
N THR A 127 1.87 9.90 11.64
CA THR A 127 0.45 9.79 11.25
C THR A 127 0.13 8.78 10.16
N MET A 128 1.08 8.36 9.32
CA MET A 128 0.76 7.54 8.15
C MET A 128 0.57 6.07 8.49
N THR A 129 -0.43 5.45 7.83
CA THR A 129 -0.62 4.01 7.81
C THR A 129 -0.01 3.41 6.53
N ARG A 130 0.22 2.10 6.52
CA ARG A 130 0.67 1.37 5.32
C ARG A 130 -0.32 1.56 4.15
N MET A 131 -1.64 1.55 4.43
CA MET A 131 -2.68 1.78 3.43
C MET A 131 -2.56 3.18 2.79
N ASP A 132 -2.21 4.21 3.57
CA ASP A 132 -2.00 5.55 3.02
C ASP A 132 -0.80 5.60 2.08
N CYS A 133 0.27 4.90 2.43
CA CYS A 133 1.44 4.76 1.55
C CYS A 133 1.08 4.03 0.25
N ILE A 134 0.31 2.94 0.33
CA ILE A 134 -0.17 2.20 -0.85
C ILE A 134 -1.03 3.10 -1.74
N ARG A 135 -2.00 3.81 -1.16
CA ARG A 135 -2.86 4.75 -1.88
C ARG A 135 -2.05 5.84 -2.59
N LYS A 136 -1.04 6.38 -1.92
CA LYS A 136 -0.16 7.39 -2.51
C LYS A 136 0.65 6.83 -3.68
N VAL A 137 1.25 5.64 -3.52
CA VAL A 137 2.02 4.97 -4.60
C VAL A 137 1.14 4.68 -5.80
N LEU A 138 -0.06 4.18 -5.57
CA LEU A 138 -0.93 3.74 -6.67
C LEU A 138 -1.56 4.90 -7.44
N TYR A 139 -2.10 5.91 -6.73
CA TYR A 139 -2.88 6.97 -7.39
C TYR A 139 -2.77 8.36 -6.74
N GLY A 140 -1.73 8.61 -5.94
CA GLY A 140 -1.47 9.91 -5.34
C GLY A 140 -2.18 10.18 -4.02
N GLY A 141 -2.97 9.23 -3.49
CA GLY A 141 -3.60 9.29 -2.17
C GLY A 141 -5.13 9.43 -2.18
N HIS A 142 -5.73 9.22 -1.01
CA HIS A 142 -7.19 9.28 -0.84
C HIS A 142 -7.68 10.74 -0.79
N ARG A 143 -8.32 11.18 -1.86
CA ARG A 143 -8.84 12.54 -2.02
C ARG A 143 -10.27 12.63 -1.48
N ILE A 144 -10.48 13.53 -0.50
CA ILE A 144 -11.82 13.84 0.05
C ILE A 144 -12.39 15.14 -0.51
N ILE A 145 -11.52 16.02 -0.99
CA ILE A 145 -11.85 17.15 -1.84
C ILE A 145 -11.02 16.97 -3.11
N ASP A 146 -11.68 16.91 -4.23
CA ASP A 146 -11.04 16.72 -5.53
C ASP A 146 -11.74 17.56 -6.59
N THR A 147 -11.40 18.85 -6.63
CA THR A 147 -11.86 19.81 -7.64
C THR A 147 -10.66 20.35 -8.41
N PRO A 148 -10.82 20.92 -9.59
CA PRO A 148 -9.69 21.53 -10.30
C PRO A 148 -8.90 22.51 -9.42
N GLU A 149 -9.59 23.26 -8.56
CA GLU A 149 -9.00 24.33 -7.74
C GLU A 149 -8.37 23.80 -6.45
N ARG A 150 -8.84 22.66 -5.94
CA ARG A 150 -8.42 22.20 -4.61
C ARG A 150 -8.39 20.67 -4.49
N THR A 151 -7.34 20.18 -3.88
CA THR A 151 -7.21 18.75 -3.52
C THR A 151 -6.85 18.62 -2.05
N VAL A 152 -7.61 17.81 -1.32
CA VAL A 152 -7.31 17.46 0.07
C VAL A 152 -7.25 15.96 0.22
N LEU A 153 -6.12 15.46 0.70
CA LEU A 153 -5.92 14.06 1.07
C LEU A 153 -6.28 13.84 2.53
N ARG A 154 -6.82 12.68 2.83
CA ARG A 154 -7.17 12.27 4.19
C ARG A 154 -6.60 10.89 4.51
N ARG A 155 -5.97 10.75 5.69
CA ARG A 155 -5.49 9.46 6.22
C ARG A 155 -6.62 8.45 6.36
N ALA A 156 -6.29 7.16 6.28
CA ALA A 156 -7.22 6.08 6.57
C ALA A 156 -7.78 6.15 8.00
N PHE A 157 -9.03 5.70 8.17
CA PHE A 157 -9.60 5.49 9.49
C PHE A 157 -8.98 4.26 10.13
N ILE A 158 -8.59 4.40 11.40
CA ILE A 158 -8.11 3.29 12.23
C ILE A 158 -8.89 3.31 13.54
N PRO A 159 -9.39 2.17 14.03
CA PRO A 159 -10.18 2.13 15.25
C PRO A 159 -9.34 2.42 16.52
N GLN A 160 -10.02 2.72 17.61
CA GLN A 160 -9.42 2.89 18.95
C GLN A 160 -9.11 1.54 19.59
N ASP A 161 -8.25 0.77 18.96
CA ASP A 161 -7.78 -0.52 19.44
C ASP A 161 -6.27 -0.67 19.15
N ALA A 162 -5.80 -1.89 18.93
CA ALA A 162 -4.41 -2.15 18.57
C ALA A 162 -3.95 -1.52 17.24
N HIS A 163 -4.85 -0.96 16.40
CA HIS A 163 -4.49 -0.21 15.21
C HIS A 163 -4.11 1.23 15.51
N SER A 164 -4.59 1.80 16.62
CA SER A 164 -4.13 3.11 17.07
C SER A 164 -2.67 3.03 17.50
N PHE A 165 -1.87 4.01 17.08
CA PHE A 165 -0.45 4.04 17.36
C PHE A 165 0.00 5.41 17.82
N GLY A 166 1.18 5.47 18.42
CA GLY A 166 1.70 6.72 18.92
C GLY A 166 3.20 6.74 19.10
N LYS A 167 3.71 7.96 19.18
CA LYS A 167 5.12 8.28 19.37
C LYS A 167 5.29 9.13 20.62
N GLU A 168 6.39 8.94 21.33
CA GLU A 168 6.81 9.76 22.46
C GLU A 168 7.96 10.66 22.07
N TYR A 169 8.02 11.82 22.69
CA TYR A 169 9.20 12.67 22.68
C TYR A 169 9.54 13.14 24.10
N THR A 170 10.75 12.94 24.53
CA THR A 170 11.20 13.28 25.89
C THR A 170 12.18 14.44 25.89
N SER A 171 13.28 14.32 25.16
CA SER A 171 14.32 15.36 25.10
C SER A 171 15.30 15.10 23.96
N VAL A 172 16.07 16.12 23.61
CA VAL A 172 17.16 15.99 22.62
C VAL A 172 18.16 14.89 23.00
N ALA A 173 18.45 14.73 24.29
CA ALA A 173 19.42 13.74 24.76
C ALA A 173 18.91 12.29 24.61
N ILE A 174 17.61 12.06 24.69
CA ILE A 174 16.99 10.73 24.60
C ILE A 174 16.61 10.41 23.16
N ASP A 175 15.95 11.35 22.47
CA ASP A 175 15.33 11.12 21.17
C ASP A 175 16.26 11.49 20.00
N GLY A 176 17.37 12.22 20.27
CA GLY A 176 18.38 12.56 19.28
C GLY A 176 18.06 13.77 18.40
N TYR A 177 16.90 14.43 18.60
CA TYR A 177 16.50 15.61 17.82
C TYR A 177 15.77 16.65 18.69
N ASP A 178 15.70 17.89 18.20
CA ASP A 178 14.95 18.97 18.86
C ASP A 178 13.52 19.03 18.27
N ILE A 179 12.52 18.76 19.08
CA ILE A 179 11.10 18.71 18.65
C ILE A 179 10.63 20.05 18.03
N ARG A 180 11.21 21.17 18.43
CA ARG A 180 10.90 22.50 17.90
C ARG A 180 11.33 22.67 16.44
N ASP A 181 12.24 21.84 15.96
CA ASP A 181 12.63 21.81 14.55
C ASP A 181 11.54 21.23 13.67
N TYR A 182 10.58 20.46 14.25
CA TYR A 182 9.60 19.68 13.49
C TYR A 182 8.15 19.96 13.84
N THR A 183 7.89 20.63 14.96
CA THR A 183 6.53 20.92 15.47
C THR A 183 6.43 22.33 16.02
N PRO A 184 5.21 22.86 16.22
CA PRO A 184 5.00 24.12 16.93
C PRO A 184 5.14 24.00 18.45
N TYR A 185 5.50 22.82 18.98
CA TYR A 185 5.59 22.57 20.41
C TYR A 185 6.97 22.93 20.99
N SER A 186 6.97 23.29 22.27
CA SER A 186 8.18 23.49 23.06
C SER A 186 8.82 22.14 23.44
N ILE A 187 10.07 22.16 23.90
CA ILE A 187 10.65 20.98 24.56
C ILE A 187 9.84 20.71 25.84
N PRO A 188 9.56 19.42 26.17
CA PRO A 188 8.89 19.07 27.41
C PRO A 188 9.64 19.61 28.66
N GLU A 189 8.90 19.94 29.69
CA GLU A 189 9.46 20.26 30.99
C GLU A 189 10.26 19.07 31.56
N ASN A 190 11.21 19.36 32.42
CA ASN A 190 12.03 18.32 33.05
C ASN A 190 11.16 17.27 33.76
N GLY A 191 11.44 15.99 33.52
CA GLY A 191 10.65 14.87 34.05
C GLY A 191 9.30 14.65 33.35
N LYS A 192 9.10 15.26 32.17
CA LYS A 192 7.88 15.10 31.34
C LYS A 192 8.23 14.76 29.90
N ARG A 193 7.21 14.37 29.13
CA ARG A 193 7.30 14.04 27.71
C ARG A 193 6.06 14.49 26.94
N HIS A 194 6.13 14.52 25.61
CA HIS A 194 4.97 14.70 24.73
C HIS A 194 4.54 13.36 24.13
N PHE A 195 3.24 13.20 23.99
CA PHE A 195 2.62 12.05 23.29
C PHE A 195 1.96 12.52 22.01
N PHE A 196 2.20 11.78 20.91
CA PHE A 196 1.58 11.98 19.60
C PHE A 196 0.83 10.70 19.24
N ALA A 197 -0.48 10.72 19.28
CA ALA A 197 -1.33 9.54 19.06
C ALA A 197 -2.13 9.66 17.78
N SER A 198 -2.04 8.67 16.91
CA SER A 198 -2.85 8.53 15.70
C SER A 198 -3.99 7.55 15.95
N THR A 199 -5.24 8.00 15.75
CA THR A 199 -6.46 7.23 16.06
C THR A 199 -7.67 7.77 15.31
N THR A 200 -8.85 7.14 15.52
CA THR A 200 -10.17 7.64 15.13
C THR A 200 -11.11 7.47 16.33
N ARG A 201 -11.75 8.53 16.80
CA ARG A 201 -12.60 8.50 18.01
C ARG A 201 -14.06 8.15 17.74
N ASP A 202 -14.57 8.45 16.56
CA ASP A 202 -15.89 8.05 16.07
C ASP A 202 -15.89 7.96 14.53
N PRO A 203 -16.88 7.29 13.91
CA PRO A 203 -16.91 7.10 12.47
C PRO A 203 -17.29 8.35 11.68
N ASN A 204 -17.75 9.42 12.36
CA ASN A 204 -18.13 10.66 11.66
C ASN A 204 -16.86 11.36 11.12
N PRO A 205 -16.71 11.49 9.82
CA PRO A 205 -15.51 12.09 9.22
C PRO A 205 -15.33 13.58 9.56
N ASN A 206 -16.34 14.23 10.11
CA ASN A 206 -16.29 15.66 10.43
C ASN A 206 -15.92 15.92 11.91
N THR A 207 -16.11 14.95 12.77
CA THR A 207 -15.87 15.07 14.22
C THR A 207 -14.87 14.08 14.75
N GLY A 208 -15.00 12.82 14.40
CA GLY A 208 -14.18 11.73 14.91
C GLY A 208 -13.20 11.13 13.93
N GLY A 209 -13.12 11.66 12.70
CA GLY A 209 -12.30 11.16 11.60
C GLY A 209 -10.84 10.92 11.96
N PRO A 210 -9.93 10.66 11.01
CA PRO A 210 -8.57 10.29 11.37
C PRO A 210 -7.88 11.44 12.11
N LEU A 211 -7.56 11.22 13.38
CA LEU A 211 -7.04 12.24 14.30
C LEU A 211 -5.55 12.00 14.61
N LEU A 212 -4.83 13.11 14.76
CA LEU A 212 -3.61 13.22 15.54
C LEU A 212 -4.00 13.91 16.86
N CYS A 213 -3.82 13.21 17.96
CA CYS A 213 -4.02 13.75 19.31
C CYS A 213 -2.65 13.99 19.95
N VAL A 214 -2.39 15.20 20.44
CA VAL A 214 -1.12 15.54 21.06
C VAL A 214 -1.35 15.91 22.51
N LEU A 215 -0.70 15.20 23.41
CA LEU A 215 -0.74 15.49 24.84
C LEU A 215 0.65 15.97 25.29
N GLN A 216 0.69 17.20 25.79
CA GLN A 216 1.92 17.85 26.18
C GLN A 216 2.24 17.64 27.68
N ASN A 217 3.53 17.57 27.99
CA ASN A 217 4.03 17.58 29.37
C ASN A 217 3.45 16.47 30.27
N VAL A 218 3.29 15.28 29.73
CA VAL A 218 2.88 14.09 30.48
C VAL A 218 4.03 13.65 31.37
N LYS A 219 3.74 13.26 32.61
CA LYS A 219 4.76 12.76 33.55
C LYS A 219 5.47 11.51 33.04
N ASN A 220 6.76 11.38 33.31
CA ASN A 220 7.59 10.26 32.83
C ASN A 220 7.20 8.89 33.37
N ASP A 221 6.37 8.79 34.41
CA ASP A 221 5.81 7.55 34.91
C ASP A 221 4.70 6.98 34.02
N LYS A 222 4.23 7.75 33.03
CA LYS A 222 3.26 7.35 32.01
C LYS A 222 3.95 7.05 30.69
N ARG A 223 3.46 6.05 29.98
CA ARG A 223 3.96 5.65 28.67
C ARG A 223 2.85 5.77 27.62
N ILE A 224 3.22 6.08 26.38
CA ILE A 224 2.25 6.26 25.33
C ILE A 224 1.43 4.97 25.07
N TRP A 225 2.05 3.80 25.13
CA TRP A 225 1.35 2.54 24.93
C TRP A 225 0.22 2.31 25.95
N SER A 226 0.32 2.85 27.15
CA SER A 226 -0.75 2.80 28.14
C SER A 226 -1.90 3.78 27.83
N TRP A 227 -1.71 4.67 26.88
CA TRP A 227 -2.70 5.63 26.42
C TRP A 227 -3.22 5.34 25.02
N VAL A 228 -2.44 4.70 24.14
CA VAL A 228 -2.72 4.49 22.70
C VAL A 228 -2.85 3.02 22.32
N ALA A 229 -2.04 2.15 22.84
CA ALA A 229 -1.92 0.77 22.38
C ALA A 229 -2.56 -0.24 23.33
N LYS A 230 -3.62 0.13 24.04
CA LYS A 230 -4.41 -0.84 24.78
C LYS A 230 -5.44 -1.48 23.87
N GLU A 231 -5.75 -2.73 24.11
CA GLU A 231 -6.87 -3.43 23.49
C GLU A 231 -8.24 -2.89 23.92
N THR A 232 -8.29 -2.01 24.90
CA THR A 232 -9.45 -1.20 25.29
C THR A 232 -9.28 0.23 24.81
N PRO A 233 -10.38 0.98 24.72
CA PRO A 233 -10.39 2.31 24.12
C PRO A 233 -9.39 3.24 24.77
N VAL A 234 -8.66 3.85 23.92
CA VAL A 234 -7.45 4.58 24.16
C VAL A 234 -7.64 6.01 23.70
N VAL A 235 -6.85 6.93 24.21
CA VAL A 235 -7.02 8.36 23.98
C VAL A 235 -8.33 8.85 24.58
N ASP A 236 -8.50 8.62 25.86
CA ASP A 236 -9.42 9.34 26.71
C ASP A 236 -8.73 10.55 27.35
N ASP A 237 -9.48 11.31 28.12
CA ASP A 237 -8.96 12.50 28.80
C ASP A 237 -8.30 12.18 30.17
N SER A 238 -8.01 10.90 30.45
CA SER A 238 -7.48 10.45 31.76
C SER A 238 -6.09 11.01 32.10
N LEU A 239 -5.30 11.36 31.08
CA LEU A 239 -3.98 11.96 31.25
C LEU A 239 -3.94 13.47 30.97
N GLY A 240 -5.07 14.06 30.60
CA GLY A 240 -5.21 15.48 30.24
C GLY A 240 -5.96 15.66 28.92
N THR A 241 -6.31 16.88 28.59
CA THR A 241 -7.01 17.25 27.35
C THR A 241 -5.99 17.38 26.22
N PRO A 242 -6.04 16.53 25.17
CA PRO A 242 -5.12 16.63 24.05
C PRO A 242 -5.48 17.76 23.08
N ASP A 243 -4.49 18.32 22.42
CA ASP A 243 -4.69 19.06 21.18
C ASP A 243 -5.09 18.06 20.08
N ILE A 244 -6.13 18.38 19.30
CA ILE A 244 -6.69 17.46 18.31
C ILE A 244 -6.60 18.05 16.90
N PHE A 245 -6.00 17.30 16.00
CA PHE A 245 -5.82 17.67 14.60
C PHE A 245 -6.44 16.59 13.71
N MET A 246 -7.31 16.99 12.78
CA MET A 246 -7.76 16.10 11.70
C MET A 246 -6.58 15.86 10.75
N VAL A 247 -6.25 14.61 10.47
CA VAL A 247 -5.13 14.28 9.56
C VAL A 247 -5.63 14.36 8.11
N GLN A 248 -5.73 15.58 7.65
CA GLN A 248 -6.05 15.99 6.28
C GLN A 248 -5.03 17.00 5.81
N VAL A 249 -4.61 16.91 4.56
CA VAL A 249 -3.58 17.80 4.00
C VAL A 249 -3.98 18.31 2.63
N GLU A 250 -3.82 19.61 2.42
CA GLU A 250 -3.99 20.24 1.12
C GLU A 250 -2.74 20.01 0.27
N VAL A 251 -2.93 19.55 -0.96
CA VAL A 251 -1.87 19.18 -1.91
C VAL A 251 -2.15 19.77 -3.30
N GLY A 252 -1.13 19.78 -4.17
CA GLY A 252 -1.27 20.30 -5.51
C GLY A 252 -1.43 21.82 -5.57
N VAL A 253 -0.99 22.53 -4.54
CA VAL A 253 -1.01 24.01 -4.50
C VAL A 253 -0.06 24.55 -5.56
N ALA A 254 -0.55 25.34 -6.50
CA ALA A 254 0.19 25.77 -7.69
C ALA A 254 1.52 26.50 -7.39
N SER A 255 1.60 27.25 -6.28
CA SER A 255 2.82 27.94 -5.87
C SER A 255 3.91 27.02 -5.32
N MET A 256 3.54 25.79 -4.91
CA MET A 256 4.46 24.80 -4.33
C MET A 256 3.91 23.37 -4.51
N PRO A 257 3.79 22.87 -5.76
CA PRO A 257 3.29 21.51 -5.99
C PRO A 257 4.26 20.46 -5.42
N GLU A 258 3.74 19.33 -5.00
CA GLU A 258 4.52 18.15 -4.58
C GLU A 258 5.25 17.55 -5.79
N ARG A 259 6.38 16.86 -5.55
CA ARG A 259 7.17 16.21 -6.62
C ARG A 259 6.38 15.19 -7.43
N ASN A 260 5.39 14.56 -6.83
CA ASN A 260 4.50 13.61 -7.49
C ASN A 260 3.23 14.26 -8.06
N CYS A 261 3.18 15.59 -8.19
CA CYS A 261 2.07 16.26 -8.86
C CYS A 261 2.32 16.38 -10.37
N LYS A 262 1.27 16.11 -11.14
CA LYS A 262 1.19 16.33 -12.58
C LYS A 262 0.40 17.61 -12.85
N LEU A 263 0.88 18.44 -13.77
CA LEU A 263 0.13 19.55 -14.31
C LEU A 263 -0.82 19.03 -15.40
N TYR A 264 -2.11 19.27 -15.23
CA TYR A 264 -3.16 18.89 -16.20
C TYR A 264 -3.51 20.05 -17.13
N PRO A 265 -4.16 19.78 -18.29
CA PRO A 265 -4.46 20.80 -19.30
C PRO A 265 -5.22 22.01 -18.78
N LYS A 266 -6.11 21.84 -17.78
CA LYS A 266 -6.79 22.96 -17.12
C LYS A 266 -5.87 23.88 -16.28
N GLY A 267 -4.59 23.60 -16.19
CA GLY A 267 -3.61 24.40 -15.46
C GLY A 267 -3.53 24.11 -13.97
N ASN A 268 -4.15 23.05 -13.50
CA ASN A 268 -4.13 22.62 -12.11
C ASN A 268 -3.19 21.43 -11.87
N TYR A 269 -2.64 21.35 -10.66
CA TYR A 269 -1.78 20.25 -10.23
C TYR A 269 -2.58 19.21 -9.46
N LYS A 270 -2.33 17.92 -9.76
CA LYS A 270 -2.89 16.79 -9.00
C LYS A 270 -1.80 15.82 -8.58
N PRO A 271 -1.83 15.32 -7.34
CA PRO A 271 -0.93 14.23 -6.95
C PRO A 271 -1.29 12.98 -7.72
N ILE A 272 -0.29 12.32 -8.29
CA ILE A 272 -0.45 11.12 -9.12
C ILE A 272 0.38 9.98 -8.56
N GLY A 273 0.05 8.77 -9.00
CA GLY A 273 0.77 7.54 -8.72
C GLY A 273 1.02 6.72 -9.98
N ILE A 274 1.30 5.44 -9.78
CA ILE A 274 1.64 4.50 -10.85
C ILE A 274 0.50 4.38 -11.87
N LEU A 275 -0.75 4.39 -11.41
CA LEU A 275 -1.92 4.26 -12.27
C LEU A 275 -2.00 5.41 -13.29
N GLN A 276 -1.76 6.65 -12.86
CA GLN A 276 -1.75 7.79 -13.77
C GLN A 276 -0.51 7.76 -14.67
N ASN A 277 0.67 7.52 -14.10
CA ASN A 277 1.94 7.57 -14.84
C ASN A 277 1.94 6.63 -16.05
N TYR A 278 1.37 5.46 -15.92
CA TYR A 278 1.42 4.42 -16.95
C TYR A 278 0.07 4.10 -17.59
N GLY A 279 -1.03 4.39 -16.89
CA GLY A 279 -2.37 4.02 -17.35
C GLY A 279 -3.11 5.12 -18.10
N GLU A 280 -2.86 6.42 -17.84
CA GLU A 280 -3.51 7.49 -18.60
C GLU A 280 -3.14 7.53 -20.08
N SER A 281 -1.97 7.00 -20.44
CA SER A 281 -1.54 6.83 -21.84
C SER A 281 -1.85 5.45 -22.41
N ASP A 282 -2.49 4.57 -21.63
CA ASP A 282 -2.67 3.15 -21.93
C ASP A 282 -1.33 2.41 -22.20
N ALA A 283 -0.21 2.93 -21.68
CA ALA A 283 1.08 2.23 -21.74
C ALA A 283 1.05 0.92 -20.93
N ILE A 284 0.20 0.85 -19.92
CA ILE A 284 -0.14 -0.35 -19.16
C ILE A 284 -1.65 -0.37 -18.96
N LEU A 285 -2.28 -1.54 -19.13
CA LEU A 285 -3.67 -1.76 -18.79
C LEU A 285 -3.76 -2.43 -17.42
N PHE A 286 -4.61 -1.88 -16.54
CA PHE A 286 -4.72 -2.31 -15.16
C PHE A 286 -6.05 -2.99 -14.87
N GLY A 287 -6.02 -4.00 -14.00
CA GLY A 287 -7.17 -4.59 -13.36
C GLY A 287 -6.96 -4.69 -11.85
N LEU A 288 -8.01 -5.00 -11.11
CA LEU A 288 -7.96 -5.15 -9.67
C LEU A 288 -8.70 -6.41 -9.22
N LEU A 289 -8.02 -7.22 -8.42
CA LEU A 289 -8.58 -8.33 -7.66
C LEU A 289 -8.25 -8.11 -6.19
N THR A 290 -9.25 -8.19 -5.30
CA THR A 290 -9.04 -8.03 -3.85
C THR A 290 -9.61 -9.20 -3.08
N GLY A 291 -9.20 -9.36 -1.82
CA GLY A 291 -9.97 -10.16 -0.87
C GLY A 291 -11.40 -9.62 -0.69
N SER A 292 -12.27 -10.42 -0.07
CA SER A 292 -13.64 -10.07 0.29
C SER A 292 -13.82 -10.00 1.80
N TYR A 293 -14.71 -9.14 2.29
CA TYR A 293 -15.05 -9.08 3.70
C TYR A 293 -15.94 -10.25 4.14
N ASP A 294 -16.78 -10.72 3.24
CA ASP A 294 -17.73 -11.80 3.53
C ASP A 294 -17.16 -13.21 3.29
N GLN A 295 -16.04 -13.29 2.56
CA GLN A 295 -15.22 -14.49 2.39
C GLN A 295 -13.76 -14.17 2.76
N ASN A 296 -13.59 -13.66 3.97
CA ASN A 296 -12.32 -13.15 4.45
C ASN A 296 -11.19 -14.19 4.54
N MET A 297 -11.55 -15.47 4.57
CA MET A 297 -10.62 -16.59 4.69
C MET A 297 -10.44 -17.38 3.40
N ALA A 298 -11.05 -16.95 2.29
CA ALA A 298 -11.01 -17.72 1.06
C ALA A 298 -11.01 -16.83 -0.18
N GLY A 299 -10.14 -17.15 -1.12
CA GLY A 299 -10.11 -16.64 -2.48
C GLY A 299 -9.91 -15.16 -2.66
N GLY A 300 -10.34 -14.70 -3.80
CA GLY A 300 -10.31 -13.30 -4.20
C GLY A 300 -11.45 -12.94 -5.14
N VAL A 301 -11.84 -11.68 -5.15
CA VAL A 301 -12.92 -11.15 -5.96
C VAL A 301 -12.39 -10.14 -6.97
N LEU A 302 -12.68 -10.35 -8.25
CA LEU A 302 -12.41 -9.39 -9.29
C LEU A 302 -13.20 -8.11 -9.02
N ARG A 303 -12.51 -6.96 -9.02
CA ARG A 303 -13.09 -5.64 -8.78
C ARG A 303 -13.14 -4.79 -10.04
N LYS A 304 -12.16 -4.96 -10.91
CA LYS A 304 -12.15 -4.38 -12.26
C LYS A 304 -11.46 -5.34 -13.22
N ASN A 305 -12.09 -5.59 -14.38
CA ASN A 305 -11.44 -6.26 -15.50
C ASN A 305 -10.22 -5.45 -15.96
N ILE A 306 -9.22 -6.13 -16.52
CA ILE A 306 -8.05 -5.42 -17.08
C ILE A 306 -8.51 -4.53 -18.24
N GLY A 307 -8.16 -3.26 -18.13
CA GLY A 307 -8.55 -2.25 -19.11
C GLY A 307 -7.88 -0.92 -18.85
N THR A 308 -8.37 0.13 -19.50
CA THR A 308 -7.90 1.49 -19.31
C THR A 308 -8.22 2.01 -17.92
N ILE A 309 -7.41 2.93 -17.40
CA ILE A 309 -7.68 3.71 -16.19
C ILE A 309 -8.31 5.08 -16.53
N ARG A 310 -8.37 5.43 -17.81
CA ARG A 310 -8.85 6.74 -18.27
C ARG A 310 -10.33 6.98 -17.97
N ASP A 311 -11.10 5.94 -17.74
CA ASP A 311 -12.49 6.02 -17.30
C ASP A 311 -12.63 6.49 -15.83
N GLU A 312 -11.55 6.38 -15.04
CA GLU A 312 -11.52 6.77 -13.62
C GLU A 312 -10.92 8.16 -13.38
N ILE A 313 -10.39 8.82 -14.41
CA ILE A 313 -9.66 10.09 -14.28
C ILE A 313 -10.07 11.04 -15.41
N ASP A 314 -10.50 12.26 -15.07
CA ASP A 314 -10.74 13.31 -16.03
C ASP A 314 -9.41 13.78 -16.65
N GLY A 315 -9.22 13.57 -17.94
CA GLY A 315 -7.97 13.87 -18.63
C GLY A 315 -7.60 15.35 -18.69
N GLU A 316 -8.57 16.25 -18.50
CA GLU A 316 -8.37 17.69 -18.54
C GLU A 316 -7.96 18.27 -17.18
N SER A 317 -8.52 17.74 -16.10
CA SER A 317 -8.30 18.25 -14.73
C SER A 317 -7.58 17.30 -13.81
N GLY A 318 -7.49 16.00 -14.16
CA GLY A 318 -6.95 14.95 -13.28
C GLY A 318 -7.83 14.65 -12.06
N VAL A 319 -9.07 15.15 -12.05
CA VAL A 319 -10.08 14.83 -11.03
C VAL A 319 -10.55 13.40 -11.20
N PHE A 320 -10.77 12.66 -10.12
CA PHE A 320 -11.31 11.31 -10.19
C PHE A 320 -12.80 11.35 -10.60
N THR A 321 -13.17 10.45 -11.49
CA THR A 321 -14.58 10.31 -11.92
C THR A 321 -15.37 9.52 -10.89
N ALA A 322 -16.69 9.45 -11.10
CA ALA A 322 -17.56 8.60 -10.29
C ALA A 322 -17.51 7.12 -10.68
N THR A 323 -16.61 6.72 -11.56
CA THR A 323 -16.46 5.32 -12.02
C THR A 323 -16.12 4.40 -10.85
N ASN A 324 -16.85 3.30 -10.74
CA ASN A 324 -16.61 2.29 -9.72
C ASN A 324 -15.50 1.32 -10.19
N GLY A 325 -14.26 1.79 -10.15
CA GLY A 325 -13.08 1.11 -10.66
C GLY A 325 -12.02 0.79 -9.59
N ILE A 326 -10.76 0.86 -9.97
CA ILE A 326 -9.61 0.56 -9.08
C ILE A 326 -9.54 1.60 -7.96
N ILE A 327 -9.53 2.90 -8.31
CA ILE A 327 -9.33 3.99 -7.35
C ILE A 327 -10.46 4.02 -6.33
N SER A 328 -11.71 4.00 -6.82
CA SER A 328 -12.88 4.03 -5.95
C SER A 328 -12.95 2.80 -5.04
N THR A 329 -12.59 1.62 -5.55
CA THR A 329 -12.54 0.38 -4.75
C THR A 329 -11.53 0.49 -3.62
N ILE A 330 -10.27 0.85 -3.92
CA ILE A 330 -9.23 0.95 -2.89
C ILE A 330 -9.55 2.04 -1.86
N ASN A 331 -10.22 3.12 -2.26
CA ASN A 331 -10.70 4.14 -1.32
C ASN A 331 -11.79 3.64 -0.36
N LYS A 332 -12.62 2.68 -0.79
CA LYS A 332 -13.67 2.07 0.03
C LYS A 332 -13.16 0.98 0.97
N LEU A 333 -11.96 0.43 0.73
CA LEU A 333 -11.36 -0.52 1.66
C LEU A 333 -11.08 0.19 2.99
N GLN A 334 -11.59 -0.40 4.07
CA GLN A 334 -11.49 0.14 5.43
C GLN A 334 -11.58 -0.98 6.46
N ILE A 335 -11.22 -0.71 7.70
CA ILE A 335 -11.59 -1.60 8.80
C ILE A 335 -13.08 -1.44 9.03
N SER A 336 -13.80 -2.55 8.95
CA SER A 336 -15.25 -2.65 9.11
C SER A 336 -15.61 -3.25 10.48
N ASP A 337 -16.89 -3.26 10.78
CA ASP A 337 -17.45 -3.98 11.93
C ASP A 337 -16.97 -3.51 13.33
N TYR A 338 -16.22 -2.40 13.41
CA TYR A 338 -15.86 -1.79 14.69
C TYR A 338 -16.93 -0.82 15.19
N ASN A 339 -17.47 -1.11 16.36
CA ASN A 339 -18.46 -0.25 17.03
C ASN A 339 -17.76 0.78 17.92
N TYR A 340 -17.70 2.02 17.46
CA TYR A 340 -17.03 3.12 18.17
C TYR A 340 -17.71 3.51 19.50
N LYS A 341 -19.03 3.28 19.63
CA LYS A 341 -19.76 3.55 20.88
C LYS A 341 -19.37 2.55 21.97
N ASP A 342 -19.38 1.27 21.61
CA ASP A 342 -19.07 0.19 22.52
C ASP A 342 -17.58 -0.14 22.55
N LYS A 343 -16.82 0.46 21.63
CA LYS A 343 -15.36 0.35 21.47
C LYS A 343 -14.91 -1.11 21.32
N ARG A 344 -15.60 -1.86 20.47
CA ARG A 344 -15.37 -3.28 20.21
C ARG A 344 -15.84 -3.65 18.80
N TYR A 345 -15.38 -4.79 18.31
CA TYR A 345 -15.92 -5.40 17.12
C TYR A 345 -17.27 -6.08 17.40
N ASN A 346 -18.22 -6.01 16.49
CA ASN A 346 -19.54 -6.63 16.64
C ASN A 346 -19.44 -8.16 16.77
N GLY A 347 -18.40 -8.80 16.26
CA GLY A 347 -18.08 -10.21 16.45
C GLY A 347 -17.68 -10.61 17.88
N GLY A 348 -17.60 -9.69 18.81
CA GLY A 348 -17.40 -9.96 20.24
C GLY A 348 -15.96 -9.92 20.73
N TRP A 349 -15.01 -9.41 19.96
CA TRP A 349 -13.68 -9.17 20.51
C TRP A 349 -13.75 -8.09 21.57
N GLN A 350 -13.57 -8.53 22.75
CA GLN A 350 -13.20 -7.72 23.90
C GLN A 350 -11.89 -8.25 24.45
N THR A 351 -11.13 -7.36 24.95
CA THR A 351 -9.82 -7.53 25.58
C THR A 351 -9.72 -8.56 26.68
N THR A 352 -10.83 -9.10 27.18
CA THR A 352 -10.88 -9.95 28.38
C THR A 352 -11.59 -11.28 28.18
N ALA A 353 -12.22 -11.55 27.04
CA ALA A 353 -12.94 -12.79 26.79
C ALA A 353 -12.27 -13.61 25.66
N PRO A 354 -12.14 -14.93 25.80
CA PRO A 354 -11.72 -15.78 24.73
C PRO A 354 -12.66 -15.63 23.52
N ILE A 355 -12.12 -15.62 22.31
CA ILE A 355 -12.90 -15.59 21.09
C ILE A 355 -13.67 -16.90 21.00
N SER A 356 -14.99 -16.83 21.17
CA SER A 356 -15.87 -18.00 21.17
C SER A 356 -16.51 -18.30 19.82
N ALA A 357 -16.45 -17.36 18.86
CA ALA A 357 -17.00 -17.51 17.52
C ALA A 357 -15.93 -17.96 16.52
N PRO A 358 -16.29 -18.67 15.44
CA PRO A 358 -15.37 -18.89 14.33
C PRO A 358 -14.84 -17.55 13.83
N TRP A 359 -13.53 -17.45 13.67
CA TRP A 359 -12.83 -16.23 13.24
C TRP A 359 -13.43 -15.57 12.00
N SER A 360 -13.90 -16.38 11.06
CA SER A 360 -14.52 -15.91 9.83
C SER A 360 -15.80 -15.08 10.02
N LYS A 361 -16.51 -15.28 11.11
CA LYS A 361 -17.76 -14.55 11.39
C LYS A 361 -17.54 -13.37 12.33
N ALA A 362 -16.47 -13.41 13.12
CA ALA A 362 -16.20 -12.43 14.15
C ALA A 362 -15.44 -11.21 13.65
N PHE A 363 -14.60 -11.39 12.62
CA PHE A 363 -13.65 -10.37 12.15
C PHE A 363 -13.54 -10.38 10.64
N PRO A 364 -14.44 -9.70 9.92
CA PRO A 364 -14.44 -9.66 8.46
C PRO A 364 -13.18 -9.03 7.86
N ASP A 365 -12.49 -8.19 8.63
CA ASP A 365 -11.24 -7.53 8.18
C ASP A 365 -10.00 -8.40 8.30
N TRP A 366 -10.10 -9.51 9.00
CA TRP A 366 -9.00 -10.43 9.25
C TRP A 366 -9.06 -11.59 8.27
N GLY A 367 -7.93 -12.07 7.88
CA GLY A 367 -7.80 -13.10 6.87
C GLY A 367 -7.15 -12.55 5.60
N ASN A 368 -6.11 -13.24 5.19
CA ASN A 368 -5.28 -12.86 4.05
C ASN A 368 -4.99 -14.11 3.20
N PRO A 369 -5.98 -14.59 2.42
CA PRO A 369 -5.85 -15.77 1.59
C PRO A 369 -5.09 -15.45 0.30
N LEU A 370 -3.85 -14.97 0.42
CA LEU A 370 -3.07 -14.43 -0.68
C LEU A 370 -2.80 -15.44 -1.78
N ALA A 371 -2.46 -16.68 -1.46
CA ALA A 371 -2.20 -17.69 -2.49
C ALA A 371 -3.47 -18.08 -3.25
N GLU A 372 -4.63 -18.06 -2.60
CA GLU A 372 -5.92 -18.27 -3.27
C GLU A 372 -6.28 -17.09 -4.18
N MET A 373 -5.97 -15.86 -3.76
CA MET A 373 -6.11 -14.66 -4.60
C MET A 373 -5.18 -14.73 -5.83
N ILE A 374 -3.96 -15.22 -5.66
CA ILE A 374 -3.01 -15.48 -6.76
C ILE A 374 -3.55 -16.55 -7.70
N TYR A 375 -4.16 -17.60 -7.16
CA TYR A 375 -4.81 -18.65 -7.95
C TYR A 375 -5.97 -18.08 -8.80
N GLU A 376 -6.85 -17.27 -8.22
CA GLU A 376 -7.94 -16.63 -8.97
C GLU A 376 -7.42 -15.69 -10.06
N THR A 377 -6.38 -14.91 -9.76
CA THR A 377 -5.73 -14.05 -10.78
C THR A 377 -5.15 -14.90 -11.92
N THR A 378 -4.55 -16.04 -11.60
CA THR A 378 -4.01 -16.97 -12.62
C THR A 378 -5.12 -17.55 -13.47
N ARG A 379 -6.27 -17.92 -12.87
CA ARG A 379 -7.46 -18.39 -13.60
C ARG A 379 -8.02 -17.31 -14.53
N TYR A 380 -8.06 -16.07 -14.06
CA TYR A 380 -8.50 -14.94 -14.88
C TYR A 380 -7.62 -14.79 -16.14
N PHE A 381 -6.30 -14.81 -16.00
CA PHE A 381 -5.38 -14.75 -17.13
C PHE A 381 -5.44 -16.00 -18.03
N ALA A 382 -5.81 -17.14 -17.48
CA ALA A 382 -6.02 -18.37 -18.25
C ALA A 382 -7.35 -18.40 -19.02
N GLY A 383 -8.12 -17.32 -19.02
CA GLY A 383 -9.40 -17.22 -19.72
C GLY A 383 -10.57 -17.85 -18.95
N GLY A 384 -10.47 -17.96 -17.64
CA GLY A 384 -11.60 -18.37 -16.79
C GLY A 384 -12.82 -17.49 -17.01
N THR A 385 -14.00 -18.10 -17.02
CA THR A 385 -15.28 -17.40 -17.32
C THR A 385 -15.98 -16.85 -16.09
N GLY A 386 -15.43 -17.05 -14.90
CA GLY A 386 -16.00 -16.58 -13.64
C GLY A 386 -15.21 -17.05 -12.43
N PRO A 387 -15.55 -16.52 -11.24
CA PRO A 387 -14.85 -16.87 -10.00
C PRO A 387 -15.04 -18.34 -9.63
N THR A 388 -14.14 -18.86 -8.82
CA THR A 388 -14.33 -20.15 -8.14
C THR A 388 -15.56 -20.03 -7.23
N GLU A 389 -16.47 -21.01 -7.28
CA GLU A 389 -17.73 -20.96 -6.53
C GLU A 389 -17.53 -20.73 -5.03
N GLN A 390 -16.53 -21.39 -4.45
CA GLN A 390 -16.18 -21.31 -3.04
C GLN A 390 -15.64 -19.93 -2.64
N PHE A 391 -15.11 -19.17 -3.62
CA PHE A 391 -14.53 -17.85 -3.42
C PHE A 391 -15.50 -16.71 -3.74
N THR A 392 -16.69 -17.05 -4.22
CA THR A 392 -17.72 -16.07 -4.55
C THR A 392 -18.21 -15.40 -3.27
N ALA A 393 -18.07 -14.09 -3.18
CA ALA A 393 -18.61 -13.32 -2.09
C ALA A 393 -20.14 -13.40 -2.08
N LYS A 394 -20.71 -13.98 -1.03
CA LYS A 394 -22.15 -13.96 -0.73
C LYS A 394 -22.38 -12.84 0.25
N SER A 395 -22.44 -11.61 -0.23
CA SER A 395 -21.98 -10.57 0.65
C SER A 395 -23.03 -9.61 1.15
N LYS A 396 -22.83 -9.23 2.39
CA LYS A 396 -23.46 -8.11 3.05
C LYS A 396 -22.50 -6.90 3.11
N ILE A 397 -21.29 -7.09 3.60
CA ILE A 397 -20.33 -5.99 3.85
C ILE A 397 -19.74 -5.46 2.54
N ASP A 398 -19.36 -6.33 1.60
CA ASP A 398 -18.90 -5.90 0.28
C ASP A 398 -19.96 -5.03 -0.43
N ASP A 399 -21.24 -5.40 -0.33
CA ASP A 399 -22.36 -4.65 -0.93
C ASP A 399 -22.63 -3.34 -0.19
N GLU A 400 -22.61 -3.34 1.13
CA GLU A 400 -22.75 -2.12 1.96
C GLU A 400 -21.64 -1.10 1.67
N LEU A 401 -20.43 -1.56 1.40
CA LEU A 401 -19.32 -0.73 0.97
C LEU A 401 -19.39 -0.35 -0.51
N GLY A 402 -20.30 -0.96 -1.29
CA GLY A 402 -20.43 -0.75 -2.72
C GLY A 402 -19.20 -1.21 -3.51
N LEU A 403 -18.58 -2.31 -3.09
CA LEU A 403 -17.43 -2.89 -3.78
C LEU A 403 -17.89 -3.61 -5.06
N PRO A 404 -17.32 -3.32 -6.24
CA PRO A 404 -17.76 -3.90 -7.51
C PRO A 404 -17.42 -5.39 -7.61
N ARG A 405 -18.24 -6.11 -8.38
CA ARG A 405 -18.05 -7.52 -8.75
C ARG A 405 -18.46 -7.73 -10.21
N PRO A 406 -17.64 -7.23 -11.16
CA PRO A 406 -17.96 -7.36 -12.58
C PRO A 406 -17.90 -8.83 -13.03
N ALA A 407 -18.64 -9.15 -14.07
CA ALA A 407 -18.44 -10.41 -14.80
C ALA A 407 -17.00 -10.47 -15.34
N TRP A 408 -16.43 -11.67 -15.39
CA TRP A 408 -15.08 -11.85 -15.90
C TRP A 408 -15.06 -11.72 -17.42
N GLU A 409 -14.19 -10.90 -17.93
CA GLU A 409 -13.88 -10.73 -19.34
C GLU A 409 -12.50 -11.34 -19.61
N ASN A 410 -12.38 -12.11 -20.71
CA ASN A 410 -11.08 -12.68 -21.04
C ASN A 410 -10.08 -11.58 -21.43
N PRO A 411 -9.01 -11.35 -20.64
CA PRO A 411 -8.04 -10.28 -20.92
C PRO A 411 -7.18 -10.58 -22.16
N LEU A 412 -7.01 -11.86 -22.50
CA LEU A 412 -6.20 -12.33 -23.64
C LEU A 412 -7.12 -12.63 -24.85
N SER A 413 -7.80 -11.60 -25.31
CA SER A 413 -8.60 -11.66 -26.56
C SER A 413 -7.73 -11.79 -27.81
N ALA A 414 -8.35 -11.99 -28.98
CA ALA A 414 -7.64 -12.00 -30.25
C ALA A 414 -6.83 -10.70 -30.50
N ALA A 415 -7.24 -9.58 -29.92
CA ALA A 415 -6.51 -8.31 -29.99
C ALA A 415 -5.30 -8.25 -29.07
N ASN A 416 -5.29 -9.03 -27.97
CA ASN A 416 -4.28 -8.94 -26.92
C ASN A 416 -3.52 -10.27 -26.68
N TYR A 417 -3.66 -11.25 -27.56
CA TYR A 417 -3.10 -12.59 -27.34
C TYR A 417 -1.57 -12.61 -27.12
N CYS A 418 -0.85 -11.59 -27.57
CA CYS A 418 0.59 -11.42 -27.36
C CYS A 418 0.94 -10.43 -26.26
N ALA A 419 -0.05 -9.85 -25.56
CA ALA A 419 0.22 -8.98 -24.43
C ALA A 419 0.80 -9.79 -23.26
N GLN A 420 1.73 -9.18 -22.54
CA GLN A 420 2.35 -9.82 -21.38
C GLN A 420 1.45 -9.70 -20.15
N PRO A 421 0.93 -10.82 -19.59
CA PRO A 421 0.24 -10.79 -18.33
C PRO A 421 1.22 -10.65 -17.17
N VAL A 422 0.91 -9.74 -16.25
CA VAL A 422 1.71 -9.46 -15.06
C VAL A 422 0.79 -9.41 -13.85
N MET A 423 1.20 -10.04 -12.76
CA MET A 423 0.53 -9.94 -11.47
C MET A 423 1.40 -9.17 -10.50
N VAL A 424 0.80 -8.18 -9.83
CA VAL A 424 1.44 -7.44 -8.74
C VAL A 424 0.69 -7.74 -7.45
N ALA A 425 1.27 -8.57 -6.59
CA ALA A 425 0.72 -8.87 -5.28
C ALA A 425 1.04 -7.76 -4.28
N ILE A 426 0.02 -7.20 -3.65
CA ILE A 426 0.12 -6.17 -2.62
C ILE A 426 -0.52 -6.72 -1.35
N SER A 427 0.29 -7.05 -0.35
CA SER A 427 -0.15 -7.69 0.88
C SER A 427 0.80 -7.39 2.03
N ASP A 428 0.37 -7.69 3.25
CA ASP A 428 1.31 -7.88 4.34
C ASP A 428 2.05 -9.22 4.20
N ILE A 429 3.03 -9.46 5.05
CA ILE A 429 3.88 -10.66 4.99
C ILE A 429 3.26 -11.88 5.68
N TYR A 430 2.07 -11.74 6.24
CA TYR A 430 1.41 -12.81 7.02
C TYR A 430 0.13 -13.29 6.32
N PRO A 431 0.24 -14.20 5.33
CA PRO A 431 -0.93 -14.83 4.76
C PRO A 431 -1.63 -15.69 5.81
N SER A 432 -2.95 -15.81 5.73
CA SER A 432 -3.76 -16.65 6.62
C SER A 432 -4.86 -17.36 5.84
N TYR A 433 -5.14 -18.62 6.16
CA TYR A 433 -6.06 -19.46 5.40
C TYR A 433 -5.73 -19.50 3.91
N ASP A 434 -4.44 -19.60 3.63
CA ASP A 434 -3.85 -19.20 2.36
C ASP A 434 -3.90 -20.30 1.31
N SER A 435 -3.93 -21.57 1.73
CA SER A 435 -3.81 -22.70 0.82
C SER A 435 -4.80 -23.84 1.08
N ASP A 436 -5.69 -23.70 2.03
CA ASP A 436 -6.60 -24.76 2.46
C ASP A 436 -7.70 -25.10 1.43
N HIS A 437 -7.96 -24.20 0.48
CA HIS A 437 -8.85 -24.44 -0.65
C HIS A 437 -8.12 -24.65 -1.98
N LEU A 438 -6.79 -24.54 -2.01
CA LEU A 438 -6.06 -24.68 -3.28
C LEU A 438 -6.06 -26.13 -3.81
N PRO A 439 -6.05 -26.31 -5.15
CA PRO A 439 -6.02 -27.65 -5.75
C PRO A 439 -4.80 -28.46 -5.32
N GLY A 440 -5.03 -29.66 -4.78
CA GLY A 440 -3.97 -30.54 -4.30
C GLY A 440 -3.39 -30.17 -2.95
N SER A 441 -4.02 -29.28 -2.19
CA SER A 441 -3.64 -29.03 -0.80
C SER A 441 -3.78 -30.31 0.03
N ALA A 442 -2.81 -30.56 0.91
CA ALA A 442 -2.81 -31.74 1.80
C ALA A 442 -3.81 -31.60 2.96
N TRP A 443 -4.48 -30.47 3.10
CA TRP A 443 -5.34 -30.16 4.24
C TRP A 443 -6.38 -29.09 3.88
N GLY A 444 -7.35 -28.87 4.77
CA GLY A 444 -8.47 -27.98 4.50
C GLY A 444 -9.55 -28.63 3.64
N LYS A 445 -10.10 -27.89 2.70
CA LYS A 445 -11.13 -28.34 1.75
C LYS A 445 -10.69 -28.01 0.32
N PRO A 446 -9.68 -28.71 -0.22
CA PRO A 446 -9.15 -28.39 -1.53
C PRO A 446 -10.23 -28.48 -2.61
N ILE A 447 -10.21 -27.51 -3.52
CA ILE A 447 -11.10 -27.47 -4.68
C ILE A 447 -10.51 -28.26 -5.84
N SER A 448 -11.35 -28.61 -6.80
CA SER A 448 -10.90 -29.15 -8.07
C SER A 448 -10.25 -28.06 -8.90
N SER A 449 -9.10 -28.35 -9.49
CA SER A 449 -8.41 -27.36 -10.34
C SER A 449 -9.14 -27.16 -11.66
N SER A 450 -9.38 -25.92 -12.03
CA SER A 450 -9.72 -25.53 -13.39
C SER A 450 -8.49 -25.23 -14.26
N LEU A 451 -7.29 -25.24 -13.65
CA LEU A 451 -6.01 -25.07 -14.35
C LEU A 451 -5.39 -26.46 -14.56
N PRO A 452 -5.15 -26.88 -15.82
CA PRO A 452 -4.63 -28.21 -16.12
C PRO A 452 -3.32 -28.52 -15.38
N GLY A 453 -3.29 -29.66 -14.69
CA GLY A 453 -2.08 -30.16 -14.02
C GLY A 453 -1.60 -29.31 -12.83
N LEU A 454 -2.44 -28.45 -12.28
CA LEU A 454 -2.12 -27.74 -11.05
C LEU A 454 -2.41 -28.61 -9.83
N ASN A 455 -1.36 -28.91 -9.08
CA ASN A 455 -1.39 -29.49 -7.74
C ASN A 455 -0.35 -28.73 -6.91
N VAL A 456 -0.80 -27.95 -5.94
CA VAL A 456 0.08 -27.04 -5.21
C VAL A 456 1.09 -27.78 -4.33
N GLU A 457 0.72 -28.91 -3.77
CA GLU A 457 1.63 -29.72 -2.95
C GLU A 457 2.76 -30.31 -3.80
N GLU A 458 2.44 -30.85 -4.98
CA GLU A 458 3.47 -31.36 -5.89
C GLU A 458 4.39 -30.26 -6.41
N ARG A 459 3.83 -29.09 -6.71
CA ARG A 459 4.64 -27.91 -7.11
C ARG A 459 5.55 -27.47 -5.99
N PHE A 460 5.02 -27.40 -4.75
CA PHE A 460 5.82 -27.08 -3.58
C PHE A 460 6.96 -28.09 -3.36
N LYS A 461 6.69 -29.39 -3.43
CA LYS A 461 7.72 -30.44 -3.30
C LYS A 461 8.83 -30.30 -4.35
N LYS A 462 8.48 -29.91 -5.58
CA LYS A 462 9.47 -29.63 -6.65
C LYS A 462 10.35 -28.43 -6.31
N ILE A 463 9.75 -27.32 -5.86
CA ILE A 463 10.49 -26.11 -5.44
C ILE A 463 11.38 -26.41 -4.24
N ALA A 464 10.82 -27.05 -3.20
CA ALA A 464 11.55 -27.41 -1.99
C ALA A 464 12.78 -28.31 -2.31
N LYS A 465 12.62 -29.26 -3.23
CA LYS A 465 13.75 -30.08 -3.69
C LYS A 465 14.81 -29.27 -4.42
N HIS A 466 14.39 -28.35 -5.28
CA HIS A 466 15.30 -27.49 -6.06
C HIS A 466 16.08 -26.53 -5.16
N GLU A 467 15.41 -25.94 -4.19
CA GLU A 467 15.97 -24.99 -3.22
C GLU A 467 16.64 -25.68 -2.02
N ASN A 468 16.71 -27.02 -2.00
CA ASN A 468 17.26 -27.81 -0.91
C ASN A 468 16.63 -27.51 0.47
N ILE A 469 15.32 -27.20 0.46
CA ILE A 469 14.55 -26.97 1.68
C ILE A 469 14.24 -28.32 2.31
N LYS A 470 14.71 -28.55 3.53
CA LYS A 470 14.51 -29.78 4.29
C LYS A 470 13.73 -29.49 5.56
N GLY A 471 12.87 -30.45 5.94
CA GLY A 471 12.10 -30.38 7.18
C GLY A 471 10.68 -29.86 7.01
N SER A 472 9.94 -29.87 8.12
CA SER A 472 8.59 -29.32 8.22
C SER A 472 8.64 -28.13 9.15
N PHE A 473 8.14 -26.97 8.71
CA PHE A 473 8.12 -25.76 9.50
C PHE A 473 6.67 -25.37 9.80
N PHE A 474 6.42 -24.93 11.01
CA PHE A 474 5.14 -24.43 11.42
C PHE A 474 5.11 -22.91 11.28
N ILE A 475 4.21 -22.38 10.49
CA ILE A 475 4.00 -20.92 10.34
C ILE A 475 2.52 -20.66 10.65
N GLY A 476 2.23 -19.99 11.75
CA GLY A 476 0.87 -19.64 12.13
C GLY A 476 0.56 -19.87 13.59
N GLN A 477 -0.68 -19.61 14.00
CA GLN A 477 -1.11 -19.84 15.38
C GLN A 477 -1.21 -21.34 15.67
N ALA A 478 -0.80 -21.72 16.87
CA ALA A 478 -0.71 -23.11 17.33
C ALA A 478 -2.09 -23.79 17.56
N SER A 479 -3.20 -23.20 17.20
CA SER A 479 -4.53 -23.81 17.32
C SER A 479 -4.83 -24.78 16.17
N GLY A 480 -3.94 -25.68 15.98
CA GLY A 480 -4.28 -27.05 15.59
C GLY A 480 -4.51 -27.36 14.13
N GLN A 481 -4.77 -26.48 13.19
CA GLN A 481 -5.10 -26.90 11.82
C GLN A 481 -4.57 -26.02 10.66
N ASP A 482 -3.97 -24.90 10.92
CA ASP A 482 -3.40 -24.07 9.85
C ASP A 482 -1.92 -24.41 9.62
N ARG A 483 -1.66 -25.43 8.84
CA ARG A 483 -0.31 -25.71 8.31
C ARG A 483 -0.08 -24.85 7.09
N LYS A 484 0.48 -23.68 7.27
CA LYS A 484 0.96 -22.89 6.15
C LYS A 484 2.10 -23.60 5.46
N SER A 485 2.07 -23.57 4.13
CA SER A 485 3.15 -24.09 3.32
C SER A 485 4.49 -23.62 3.82
N THR A 486 5.42 -24.54 3.95
CA THR A 486 6.80 -24.34 4.38
C THR A 486 7.50 -23.32 3.51
N ARG A 487 7.33 -22.04 3.80
CA ARG A 487 8.26 -21.02 3.31
C ARG A 487 9.19 -20.64 4.43
N LEU A 488 10.45 -20.93 4.20
CA LEU A 488 11.55 -20.40 4.97
C LEU A 488 11.52 -18.88 4.92
N ASN A 489 11.12 -18.29 6.01
CA ASN A 489 11.66 -17.01 6.39
C ASN A 489 12.35 -17.23 7.75
N SER A 490 13.62 -17.61 7.69
CA SER A 490 14.44 -17.94 8.85
C SER A 490 14.68 -16.75 9.80
N SER A 491 14.27 -15.55 9.40
CA SER A 491 14.44 -14.34 10.21
C SER A 491 13.34 -14.11 11.25
N HIS A 492 12.25 -14.88 11.26
CA HIS A 492 11.13 -14.67 12.19
C HIS A 492 10.85 -15.78 13.20
N THR A 493 11.70 -16.81 13.26
CA THR A 493 11.49 -17.95 14.17
C THR A 493 11.93 -17.73 15.59
N ASN A 494 12.54 -16.61 15.95
CA ASN A 494 13.12 -16.37 17.27
C ASN A 494 12.66 -15.05 17.92
N ARG A 495 11.38 -14.76 17.93
CA ARG A 495 10.87 -13.75 18.86
C ARG A 495 9.48 -14.17 19.36
N SER A 496 9.48 -14.98 20.42
CA SER A 496 8.39 -15.08 21.40
C SER A 496 8.43 -13.87 22.31
#